data_b69ac839360c410905073be96479772b
#
_entry.id   b69ac839360c410905073be96479772b
#
_cell.length_a   1.000
_cell.length_b   1.000
_cell.length_c   1.000
_cell.angle_alpha   90.00
_cell.angle_beta   90.00
_cell.angle_gamma   90.00
#
_symmetry.space_group_name_H-M   'P 1'
#
loop_
_entity.id
_entity.type
_entity.pdbx_description
1 polymer ?
#
loop_
_entity_poly.entity_id
_entity_poly.type
_entity_poly.pdbx_seq_one_letter_code
_entity_poly.pdbx_strand_id
1 'polypeptide(L)'
;ENLDYFGRLFGQGADERRMRIEDLLTSTGLEAFLDRPAGKLSGGMKQKLSLCSALIHDPDLLILDEPTTGVDPLSRRQFWELIERIRLRRPQMTVVAATAYMEEANRFDWLAAMDDGAVIAVGTPQQIKEQAGVASLEEAFIRLLPEERRKGHTAVRIPPRSALAGPPAIEATGLTKRLGTFAAVDNVSFRIERGEIFGFLGSNGCGKSTTMRMLTGLLPATSGEASV
;
A
#
# COMPACT_ATOMS: atom_id res chain seq x y z
N GLU A 1 22.97 -9.74 -3.97
CA GLU A 1 23.84 -8.82 -3.19
C GLU A 1 23.17 -8.41 -1.87
N ASN A 2 21.97 -7.77 -1.85
CA ASN A 2 21.35 -7.31 -0.59
C ASN A 2 21.15 -8.43 0.43
N LEU A 3 20.52 -9.52 0.06
CA LEU A 3 20.27 -10.65 0.97
C LEU A 3 21.58 -11.33 1.41
N ASP A 4 22.56 -11.44 0.50
CA ASP A 4 23.88 -11.99 0.83
C ASP A 4 24.61 -11.10 1.86
N TYR A 5 24.50 -9.79 1.74
CA TYR A 5 25.04 -8.85 2.71
C TYR A 5 24.43 -9.05 4.11
N PHE A 6 23.09 -9.08 4.20
CA PHE A 6 22.43 -9.28 5.49
C PHE A 6 22.70 -10.67 6.08
N GLY A 7 22.72 -11.73 5.25
CA GLY A 7 23.05 -13.07 5.74
C GLY A 7 24.48 -13.14 6.31
N ARG A 8 25.45 -12.44 5.71
CA ARG A 8 26.81 -12.31 6.24
C ARG A 8 26.84 -11.51 7.56
N LEU A 9 26.07 -10.42 7.61
CA LEU A 9 25.99 -9.58 8.81
C LEU A 9 25.52 -10.38 10.03
N PHE A 10 24.59 -11.33 9.82
CA PHE A 10 24.10 -12.23 10.86
C PHE A 10 24.92 -13.52 11.01
N GLY A 11 26.11 -13.60 10.41
CA GLY A 11 27.07 -14.69 10.62
C GLY A 11 26.72 -16.02 9.95
N GLN A 12 25.79 -16.03 8.99
CA GLN A 12 25.40 -17.27 8.28
C GLN A 12 26.52 -17.81 7.41
N GLY A 13 26.72 -19.14 7.45
CA GLY A 13 27.63 -19.85 6.57
C GLY A 13 27.21 -19.73 5.08
N ALA A 14 28.16 -19.96 4.16
CA ALA A 14 27.91 -19.73 2.73
C ALA A 14 26.78 -20.60 2.19
N ASP A 15 26.72 -21.88 2.58
CA ASP A 15 25.71 -22.83 2.07
C ASP A 15 24.34 -22.57 2.69
N GLU A 16 24.28 -22.31 4.00
CA GLU A 16 23.04 -21.93 4.69
C GLU A 16 22.46 -20.66 4.08
N ARG A 17 23.27 -19.64 3.90
CA ARG A 17 22.85 -18.36 3.29
C ARG A 17 22.30 -18.56 1.89
N ARG A 18 22.93 -19.40 1.05
CA ARG A 18 22.45 -19.70 -0.29
C ARG A 18 21.07 -20.33 -0.26
N MET A 19 20.88 -21.38 0.54
CA MET A 19 19.59 -22.03 0.69
C MET A 19 18.50 -21.07 1.17
N ARG A 20 18.81 -20.21 2.16
CA ARG A 20 17.87 -19.22 2.68
C ARG A 20 17.49 -18.17 1.65
N ILE A 21 18.45 -17.69 0.88
CA ILE A 21 18.19 -16.74 -0.21
C ILE A 21 17.25 -17.35 -1.25
N GLU A 22 17.51 -18.58 -1.69
CA GLU A 22 16.66 -19.28 -2.65
C GLU A 22 15.23 -19.45 -2.13
N ASP A 23 15.06 -19.92 -0.88
CA ASP A 23 13.73 -20.10 -0.27
C ASP A 23 12.96 -18.76 -0.16
N LEU A 24 13.61 -17.69 0.29
CA LEU A 24 13.00 -16.37 0.41
C LEU A 24 12.62 -15.78 -0.95
N LEU A 25 13.47 -15.92 -1.96
CA LEU A 25 13.20 -15.43 -3.31
C LEU A 25 12.01 -16.17 -3.94
N THR A 26 11.99 -17.49 -3.82
CA THR A 26 10.87 -18.34 -4.29
C THR A 26 9.58 -18.00 -3.57
N SER A 27 9.61 -17.88 -2.25
CA SER A 27 8.43 -17.56 -1.43
C SER A 27 7.84 -16.17 -1.76
N THR A 28 8.66 -15.22 -2.19
CA THR A 28 8.27 -13.83 -2.49
C THR A 28 8.02 -13.56 -3.97
N GLY A 29 8.40 -14.49 -4.86
CA GLY A 29 8.33 -14.32 -6.31
C GLY A 29 9.33 -13.27 -6.85
N LEU A 30 10.47 -13.10 -6.18
CA LEU A 30 11.53 -12.18 -6.62
C LEU A 30 12.59 -12.84 -7.49
N GLU A 31 12.50 -14.14 -7.77
CA GLU A 31 13.47 -14.91 -8.57
C GLU A 31 13.70 -14.32 -9.96
N ALA A 32 12.64 -13.88 -10.62
CA ALA A 32 12.70 -13.30 -11.97
C ALA A 32 13.41 -11.93 -12.03
N PHE A 33 13.79 -11.36 -10.87
CA PHE A 33 14.32 -10.00 -10.76
C PHE A 33 15.70 -9.91 -10.12
N LEU A 34 16.42 -11.02 -10.04
CA LEU A 34 17.73 -11.14 -9.40
C LEU A 34 18.77 -10.16 -9.95
N ASP A 35 18.77 -9.94 -11.27
CA ASP A 35 19.71 -9.05 -11.95
C ASP A 35 19.23 -7.59 -11.99
N ARG A 36 18.05 -7.31 -11.44
CA ARG A 36 17.50 -5.96 -11.43
C ARG A 36 18.03 -5.16 -10.23
N PRO A 37 18.66 -4.01 -10.44
CA PRO A 37 19.06 -3.13 -9.34
C PRO A 37 17.89 -2.80 -8.42
N ALA A 38 18.11 -2.84 -7.09
CA ALA A 38 17.07 -2.59 -6.09
C ALA A 38 16.37 -1.23 -6.29
N GLY A 39 17.10 -0.20 -6.75
CA GLY A 39 16.53 1.10 -7.10
C GLY A 39 15.48 1.08 -8.20
N LYS A 40 15.55 0.08 -9.11
CA LYS A 40 14.61 -0.10 -10.24
C LYS A 40 13.45 -1.06 -9.93
N LEU A 41 13.37 -1.60 -8.71
CA LEU A 41 12.23 -2.40 -8.25
C LEU A 41 11.01 -1.51 -8.02
N SER A 42 9.80 -2.06 -8.21
CA SER A 42 8.56 -1.39 -7.81
C SER A 42 8.47 -1.25 -6.28
N GLY A 43 7.59 -0.38 -5.79
CA GLY A 43 7.37 -0.20 -4.35
C GLY A 43 7.08 -1.52 -3.63
N GLY A 44 6.13 -2.31 -4.12
CA GLY A 44 5.81 -3.61 -3.53
C GLY A 44 6.96 -4.62 -3.60
N MET A 45 7.78 -4.60 -4.67
CA MET A 45 8.97 -5.46 -4.76
C MET A 45 10.06 -5.02 -3.77
N LYS A 46 10.24 -3.72 -3.55
CA LYS A 46 11.17 -3.21 -2.52
C LYS A 46 10.75 -3.64 -1.13
N GLN A 47 9.45 -3.59 -0.82
CA GLN A 47 8.93 -4.07 0.46
C GLN A 47 9.15 -5.58 0.65
N LYS A 48 8.92 -6.39 -0.40
CA LYS A 48 9.24 -7.82 -0.36
C LYS A 48 10.74 -8.07 -0.14
N LEU A 49 11.61 -7.32 -0.82
CA LEU A 49 13.07 -7.43 -0.63
C LEU A 49 13.49 -7.03 0.80
N SER A 50 12.92 -5.95 1.35
CA SER A 50 13.14 -5.54 2.73
C SER A 50 12.70 -6.62 3.72
N LEU A 51 11.53 -7.22 3.50
CA LEU A 51 11.05 -8.35 4.30
C LEU A 51 11.98 -9.55 4.23
N CYS A 52 12.47 -9.92 3.03
CA CYS A 52 13.47 -10.98 2.86
C CYS A 52 14.75 -10.68 3.66
N SER A 53 15.20 -9.42 3.64
CA SER A 53 16.39 -9.01 4.42
C SER A 53 16.19 -9.15 5.92
N ALA A 54 14.99 -8.86 6.42
CA ALA A 54 14.64 -9.04 7.83
C ALA A 54 14.45 -10.52 8.21
N LEU A 55 14.11 -11.38 7.26
CA LEU A 55 13.86 -12.81 7.51
C LEU A 55 15.07 -13.71 7.25
N ILE A 56 16.15 -13.18 6.65
CA ILE A 56 17.29 -14.01 6.22
C ILE A 56 17.93 -14.78 7.36
N HIS A 57 17.99 -14.20 8.56
CA HIS A 57 18.60 -14.77 9.77
C HIS A 57 17.62 -15.59 10.62
N ASP A 58 16.42 -15.87 10.10
CA ASP A 58 15.42 -16.71 10.76
C ASP A 58 14.94 -16.20 12.13
N PRO A 59 14.47 -14.95 12.25
CA PRO A 59 14.15 -14.35 13.55
C PRO A 59 12.92 -14.99 14.22
N ASP A 60 12.93 -15.05 15.55
CA ASP A 60 11.74 -15.38 16.35
C ASP A 60 10.79 -14.19 16.51
N LEU A 61 11.31 -12.97 16.35
CA LEU A 61 10.58 -11.72 16.42
C LEU A 61 10.82 -10.89 15.17
N LEU A 62 9.77 -10.59 14.42
CA LEU A 62 9.78 -9.70 13.28
C LEU A 62 9.09 -8.38 13.65
N ILE A 63 9.82 -7.27 13.55
CA ILE A 63 9.29 -5.92 13.81
C ILE A 63 9.16 -5.18 12.48
N LEU A 64 7.98 -4.65 12.21
CA LEU A 64 7.63 -3.95 10.98
C LEU A 64 7.05 -2.57 11.32
N ASP A 65 7.69 -1.51 10.84
CA ASP A 65 7.21 -0.15 11.01
C ASP A 65 6.73 0.39 9.67
N GLU A 66 5.41 0.66 9.57
CA GLU A 66 4.74 1.15 8.37
C GLU A 66 5.13 0.39 7.08
N PRO A 67 5.11 -0.97 7.07
CA PRO A 67 5.77 -1.78 6.04
C PRO A 67 5.15 -1.63 4.65
N THR A 68 3.94 -1.10 4.53
CA THR A 68 3.23 -0.97 3.25
C THR A 68 2.91 0.47 2.86
N THR A 69 3.51 1.45 3.55
CA THR A 69 3.32 2.87 3.21
C THR A 69 3.82 3.15 1.80
N GLY A 70 2.98 3.81 0.99
CA GLY A 70 3.26 4.09 -0.43
C GLY A 70 3.11 2.90 -1.37
N VAL A 71 2.63 1.76 -0.87
CA VAL A 71 2.35 0.55 -1.67
C VAL A 71 0.88 0.54 -2.09
N ASP A 72 0.61 0.14 -3.33
CA ASP A 72 -0.75 0.02 -3.84
C ASP A 72 -1.56 -1.09 -3.12
N PRO A 73 -2.91 -1.02 -3.15
CA PRO A 73 -3.75 -1.93 -2.39
C PRO A 73 -3.53 -3.42 -2.70
N LEU A 74 -3.27 -3.78 -3.96
CA LEU A 74 -3.02 -5.18 -4.35
C LEU A 74 -1.70 -5.68 -3.79
N SER A 75 -0.63 -4.89 -3.96
CA SER A 75 0.71 -5.23 -3.44
C SER A 75 0.72 -5.28 -1.91
N ARG A 76 -0.06 -4.40 -1.24
CA ARG A 76 -0.26 -4.40 0.21
C ARG A 76 -0.91 -5.71 0.68
N ARG A 77 -1.99 -6.12 0.04
CA ARG A 77 -2.66 -7.37 0.33
C ARG A 77 -1.72 -8.57 0.17
N GLN A 78 -0.98 -8.62 -0.94
CA GLN A 78 0.01 -9.68 -1.21
C GLN A 78 1.13 -9.72 -0.17
N PHE A 79 1.55 -8.58 0.36
CA PHE A 79 2.56 -8.48 1.42
C PHE A 79 2.08 -9.17 2.70
N TRP A 80 0.87 -8.88 3.16
CA TRP A 80 0.32 -9.49 4.37
C TRP A 80 0.00 -10.98 4.17
N GLU A 81 -0.51 -11.39 3.01
CA GLU A 81 -0.70 -12.79 2.67
C GLU A 81 0.64 -13.57 2.66
N LEU A 82 1.73 -12.92 2.29
CA LEU A 82 3.07 -13.49 2.36
C LEU A 82 3.50 -13.70 3.83
N ILE A 83 3.31 -12.71 4.70
CA ILE A 83 3.60 -12.84 6.13
C ILE A 83 2.77 -13.97 6.76
N GLU A 84 1.48 -14.06 6.46
CA GLU A 84 0.63 -15.14 6.93
C GLU A 84 1.16 -16.53 6.51
N ARG A 85 1.57 -16.68 5.25
CA ARG A 85 2.18 -17.93 4.75
C ARG A 85 3.49 -18.27 5.46
N ILE A 86 4.31 -17.27 5.76
CA ILE A 86 5.57 -17.48 6.50
C ILE A 86 5.25 -17.92 7.94
N ARG A 87 4.29 -17.28 8.61
CA ARG A 87 3.83 -17.66 9.96
C ARG A 87 3.29 -19.10 10.02
N LEU A 88 2.56 -19.54 8.98
CA LEU A 88 2.09 -20.93 8.91
C LEU A 88 3.23 -21.95 8.89
N ARG A 89 4.36 -21.63 8.27
CA ARG A 89 5.57 -22.48 8.27
C ARG A 89 6.39 -22.33 9.56
N ARG A 90 6.20 -21.21 10.27
CA ARG A 90 6.93 -20.83 11.48
C ARG A 90 5.95 -20.32 12.55
N PRO A 91 5.18 -21.22 13.18
CA PRO A 91 4.12 -20.84 14.11
C PRO A 91 4.66 -20.17 15.41
N GLN A 92 5.94 -20.27 15.68
CA GLN A 92 6.58 -19.63 16.85
C GLN A 92 7.04 -18.20 16.56
N MET A 93 7.09 -17.76 15.28
CA MET A 93 7.50 -16.41 14.94
C MET A 93 6.44 -15.40 15.37
N THR A 94 6.84 -14.47 16.21
CA THR A 94 6.02 -13.33 16.60
C THR A 94 6.22 -12.16 15.62
N VAL A 95 5.13 -11.52 15.23
CA VAL A 95 5.17 -10.32 14.37
C VAL A 95 4.59 -9.14 15.12
N VAL A 96 5.36 -8.07 15.25
CA VAL A 96 4.90 -6.77 15.77
C VAL A 96 4.91 -5.80 14.60
N ALA A 97 3.77 -5.20 14.31
CA ALA A 97 3.65 -4.24 13.21
C ALA A 97 3.01 -2.94 13.68
N ALA A 98 3.62 -1.81 13.32
CA ALA A 98 2.99 -0.51 13.40
C ALA A 98 2.38 -0.16 12.04
N THR A 99 1.14 0.36 12.02
CA THR A 99 0.45 0.79 10.80
C THR A 99 -0.61 1.84 11.11
N ALA A 100 -0.81 2.78 10.19
CA ALA A 100 -1.93 3.71 10.20
C ALA A 100 -3.15 3.19 9.40
N TYR A 101 -3.00 2.04 8.71
CA TYR A 101 -4.05 1.49 7.85
C TYR A 101 -5.00 0.58 8.63
N MET A 102 -6.24 1.00 8.83
CA MET A 102 -7.26 0.23 9.57
C MET A 102 -7.59 -1.12 8.91
N GLU A 103 -7.47 -1.19 7.58
CA GLU A 103 -7.65 -2.46 6.85
C GLU A 103 -6.60 -3.51 7.21
N GLU A 104 -5.36 -3.09 7.48
CA GLU A 104 -4.29 -3.98 7.95
C GLU A 104 -4.52 -4.38 9.40
N ALA A 105 -4.80 -3.39 10.25
CA ALA A 105 -5.07 -3.61 11.66
C ALA A 105 -6.22 -4.61 11.89
N ASN A 106 -7.26 -4.60 11.05
CA ASN A 106 -8.35 -5.59 11.12
C ASN A 106 -7.92 -7.06 10.91
N ARG A 107 -6.71 -7.30 10.41
CA ARG A 107 -6.15 -8.65 10.17
C ARG A 107 -5.28 -9.14 11.32
N PHE A 108 -4.92 -8.28 12.26
CA PHE A 108 -4.02 -8.62 13.35
C PHE A 108 -4.76 -9.35 14.47
N ASP A 109 -4.04 -10.24 15.15
CA ASP A 109 -4.59 -11.01 16.26
C ASP A 109 -4.90 -10.12 17.47
N TRP A 110 -4.05 -9.10 17.71
CA TRP A 110 -4.16 -8.17 18.84
C TRP A 110 -3.70 -6.77 18.44
N LEU A 111 -4.35 -5.76 18.99
CA LEU A 111 -4.06 -4.36 18.71
C LEU A 111 -3.80 -3.59 20.01
N ALA A 112 -2.90 -2.63 19.93
CA ALA A 112 -2.79 -1.50 20.83
C ALA A 112 -3.02 -0.22 20.02
N ALA A 113 -4.17 0.41 20.17
CA ALA A 113 -4.46 1.69 19.56
C ALA A 113 -3.78 2.81 20.35
N MET A 114 -3.04 3.66 19.66
CA MET A 114 -2.22 4.72 20.30
C MET A 114 -2.59 6.09 19.75
N ASP A 115 -2.62 7.08 20.64
CA ASP A 115 -2.74 8.50 20.30
C ASP A 115 -1.91 9.32 21.28
N ASP A 116 -1.19 10.30 20.77
CA ASP A 116 -0.37 11.25 21.56
C ASP A 116 0.56 10.58 22.59
N GLY A 117 1.20 9.48 22.20
CA GLY A 117 2.10 8.70 23.05
C GLY A 117 1.42 7.82 24.11
N ALA A 118 0.09 7.81 24.16
CA ALA A 118 -0.70 7.00 25.09
C ALA A 118 -1.44 5.86 24.38
N VAL A 119 -1.62 4.74 25.07
CA VAL A 119 -2.49 3.65 24.61
C VAL A 119 -3.91 3.99 24.98
N ILE A 120 -4.79 4.12 23.98
CA ILE A 120 -6.21 4.45 24.16
C ILE A 120 -7.14 3.23 24.14
N ALA A 121 -6.71 2.13 23.55
CA ALA A 121 -7.42 0.84 23.60
C ALA A 121 -6.47 -0.32 23.33
N VAL A 122 -6.78 -1.49 23.90
CA VAL A 122 -6.11 -2.76 23.60
C VAL A 122 -7.15 -3.87 23.45
N GLY A 123 -6.87 -4.82 22.58
CA GLY A 123 -7.75 -5.97 22.34
C GLY A 123 -7.67 -6.50 20.93
N THR A 124 -8.49 -7.50 20.63
CA THR A 124 -8.71 -7.90 19.23
C THR A 124 -9.44 -6.79 18.48
N PRO A 125 -9.34 -6.74 17.14
CA PRO A 125 -10.11 -5.78 16.34
C PRO A 125 -11.61 -5.78 16.67
N GLN A 126 -12.17 -6.96 16.94
CA GLN A 126 -13.58 -7.11 17.30
C GLN A 126 -13.91 -6.52 18.66
N GLN A 127 -13.07 -6.78 19.68
CA GLN A 127 -13.26 -6.22 21.02
C GLN A 127 -13.18 -4.68 21.02
N ILE A 128 -12.28 -4.09 20.25
CA ILE A 128 -12.15 -2.63 20.13
C ILE A 128 -13.40 -2.02 19.47
N LYS A 129 -13.95 -2.65 18.43
CA LYS A 129 -15.21 -2.24 17.79
C LYS A 129 -16.40 -2.34 18.76
N GLU A 130 -16.49 -3.41 19.52
CA GLU A 130 -17.54 -3.62 20.53
C GLU A 130 -17.45 -2.59 21.66
N GLN A 131 -16.24 -2.31 22.18
CA GLN A 131 -16.00 -1.30 23.20
C GLN A 131 -16.45 0.09 22.72
N ALA A 132 -16.23 0.43 21.47
CA ALA A 132 -16.65 1.69 20.88
C ALA A 132 -18.13 1.70 20.45
N GLY A 133 -18.81 0.54 20.36
CA GLY A 133 -20.18 0.42 19.90
C GLY A 133 -20.36 0.77 18.41
N VAL A 134 -19.41 0.36 17.56
CA VAL A 134 -19.40 0.65 16.11
C VAL A 134 -19.01 -0.57 15.29
N ALA A 135 -19.30 -0.52 13.98
CA ALA A 135 -19.02 -1.62 13.06
C ALA A 135 -17.60 -1.57 12.46
N SER A 136 -17.01 -0.39 12.32
CA SER A 136 -15.70 -0.23 11.71
C SER A 136 -14.62 0.10 12.74
N LEU A 137 -13.38 -0.36 12.48
CA LEU A 137 -12.23 -0.07 13.33
C LEU A 137 -11.82 1.41 13.24
N GLU A 138 -12.03 2.04 12.09
CA GLU A 138 -11.79 3.47 11.88
C GLU A 138 -12.72 4.32 12.75
N GLU A 139 -14.02 4.02 12.76
CA GLU A 139 -14.97 4.70 13.66
C GLU A 139 -14.67 4.42 15.13
N ALA A 140 -14.25 3.19 15.45
CA ALA A 140 -13.84 2.83 16.81
C ALA A 140 -12.68 3.68 17.27
N PHE A 141 -11.64 3.79 16.46
CA PHE A 141 -10.48 4.62 16.76
C PHE A 141 -10.88 6.08 17.00
N ILE A 142 -11.68 6.67 16.10
CA ILE A 142 -12.16 8.05 16.22
C ILE A 142 -12.97 8.24 17.52
N ARG A 143 -13.84 7.29 17.88
CA ARG A 143 -14.65 7.39 19.12
C ARG A 143 -13.82 7.26 20.40
N LEU A 144 -12.74 6.51 20.36
CA LEU A 144 -11.85 6.31 21.51
C LEU A 144 -10.85 7.47 21.70
N LEU A 145 -10.70 8.36 20.71
CA LEU A 145 -9.91 9.58 20.88
C LEU A 145 -10.48 10.48 22.00
N PRO A 146 -9.64 11.26 22.70
CA PRO A 146 -10.09 12.28 23.63
C PRO A 146 -11.08 13.26 23.01
N GLU A 147 -12.05 13.76 23.81
CA GLU A 147 -13.08 14.69 23.31
C GLU A 147 -12.52 15.92 22.60
N GLU A 148 -11.38 16.42 23.08
CA GLU A 148 -10.73 17.60 22.51
C GLU A 148 -10.30 17.38 21.05
N ARG A 149 -9.88 16.16 20.72
CA ARG A 149 -9.50 15.77 19.34
C ARG A 149 -10.71 15.39 18.49
N ARG A 150 -11.80 14.96 19.10
CA ARG A 150 -13.06 14.68 18.40
C ARG A 150 -13.82 15.97 18.02
N LYS A 151 -13.60 17.07 18.73
CA LYS A 151 -14.20 18.36 18.42
C LYS A 151 -13.72 18.86 17.05
N GLY A 152 -14.59 18.80 16.06
CA GLY A 152 -14.27 19.15 14.66
C GLY A 152 -14.50 18.04 13.66
N HIS A 153 -14.62 16.79 14.09
CA HIS A 153 -15.01 15.65 13.25
C HIS A 153 -16.55 15.46 13.23
N THR A 154 -17.26 16.54 12.95
CA THR A 154 -18.69 16.42 12.61
C THR A 154 -18.76 15.83 11.21
N ALA A 155 -19.52 14.75 11.05
CA ALA A 155 -19.74 14.19 9.71
C ALA A 155 -20.28 15.29 8.79
N VAL A 156 -19.43 15.74 7.87
CA VAL A 156 -19.83 16.72 6.86
C VAL A 156 -20.87 16.06 5.97
N ARG A 157 -22.12 16.51 6.08
CA ARG A 157 -23.18 16.06 5.20
C ARG A 157 -22.99 16.77 3.86
N ILE A 158 -22.35 16.09 2.92
CA ILE A 158 -22.19 16.59 1.56
C ILE A 158 -23.55 16.48 0.87
N PRO A 159 -24.20 17.60 0.50
CA PRO A 159 -25.46 17.54 -0.22
C PRO A 159 -25.25 16.86 -1.59
N PRO A 160 -26.31 16.23 -2.14
CA PRO A 160 -26.25 15.70 -3.50
C PRO A 160 -25.83 16.83 -4.46
N ARG A 161 -24.88 16.53 -5.32
CA ARG A 161 -24.38 17.48 -6.31
C ARG A 161 -25.50 17.88 -7.25
N SER A 162 -25.72 19.18 -7.42
CA SER A 162 -26.55 19.69 -8.50
C SER A 162 -25.76 19.68 -9.80
N ALA A 163 -26.34 19.11 -10.86
CA ALA A 163 -25.71 19.17 -12.19
C ALA A 163 -25.52 20.63 -12.60
N LEU A 164 -24.29 21.03 -12.85
CA LEU A 164 -23.97 22.34 -13.39
C LEU A 164 -24.15 22.30 -14.90
N ALA A 165 -24.90 23.23 -15.45
CA ALA A 165 -25.05 23.37 -16.90
C ALA A 165 -23.74 23.86 -17.53
N GLY A 166 -23.38 23.31 -18.67
CA GLY A 166 -22.20 23.74 -19.43
C GLY A 166 -21.34 22.57 -19.91
N PRO A 167 -20.21 22.86 -20.56
CA PRO A 167 -19.26 21.82 -20.98
C PRO A 167 -18.63 21.15 -19.78
N PRO A 168 -18.15 19.90 -19.91
CA PRO A 168 -17.41 19.21 -18.86
C PRO A 168 -16.18 20.01 -18.45
N ALA A 169 -15.69 19.75 -17.24
CA ALA A 169 -14.41 20.32 -16.80
C ALA A 169 -13.24 19.70 -17.55
N ILE A 170 -13.33 18.39 -17.84
CA ILE A 170 -12.33 17.65 -18.61
C ILE A 170 -13.05 16.63 -19.49
N GLU A 171 -12.66 16.55 -20.76
CA GLU A 171 -13.05 15.50 -21.66
C GLU A 171 -11.83 14.92 -22.38
N ALA A 172 -11.63 13.62 -22.27
CA ALA A 172 -10.51 12.91 -22.88
C ALA A 172 -11.04 11.81 -23.79
N THR A 173 -10.52 11.72 -25.01
CA THR A 173 -10.91 10.72 -26.00
C THR A 173 -9.68 10.03 -26.56
N GLY A 174 -9.61 8.71 -26.41
CA GLY A 174 -8.55 7.86 -26.95
C GLY A 174 -7.14 8.22 -26.47
N LEU A 175 -7.04 8.82 -25.29
CA LEU A 175 -5.78 9.35 -24.76
C LEU A 175 -4.75 8.25 -24.60
N THR A 176 -3.63 8.37 -25.29
CA THR A 176 -2.57 7.35 -25.33
C THR A 176 -1.20 7.97 -25.11
N LYS A 177 -0.38 7.30 -24.30
CA LYS A 177 1.04 7.63 -24.15
C LYS A 177 1.92 6.42 -24.33
N ARG A 178 2.77 6.47 -25.36
CA ARG A 178 3.81 5.46 -25.60
C ARG A 178 5.18 6.02 -25.25
N LEU A 179 6.00 5.18 -24.64
CA LEU A 179 7.41 5.43 -24.32
C LEU A 179 8.23 4.33 -25.02
N GLY A 180 8.64 4.57 -26.25
CA GLY A 180 9.17 3.52 -27.12
C GLY A 180 8.09 2.46 -27.41
N THR A 181 8.40 1.20 -27.11
CA THR A 181 7.47 0.07 -27.29
C THR A 181 6.47 -0.07 -26.13
N PHE A 182 6.70 0.60 -25.01
CA PHE A 182 5.84 0.51 -23.82
C PHE A 182 4.70 1.51 -23.88
N ALA A 183 3.46 1.02 -23.73
CA ALA A 183 2.29 1.87 -23.59
C ALA A 183 2.05 2.17 -22.08
N ALA A 184 2.36 3.40 -21.67
CA ALA A 184 2.14 3.85 -20.30
C ALA A 184 0.66 4.20 -20.04
N VAL A 185 -0.05 4.66 -21.08
CA VAL A 185 -1.51 4.86 -21.13
C VAL A 185 -1.96 4.42 -22.51
N ASP A 186 -3.02 3.65 -22.62
CA ASP A 186 -3.48 3.09 -23.89
C ASP A 186 -4.99 3.30 -24.07
N ASN A 187 -5.35 4.16 -25.03
CA ASN A 187 -6.70 4.42 -25.49
C ASN A 187 -7.72 4.72 -24.37
N VAL A 188 -7.38 5.59 -23.44
CA VAL A 188 -8.24 5.93 -22.30
C VAL A 188 -9.18 7.09 -22.65
N SER A 189 -10.47 6.91 -22.42
CA SER A 189 -11.50 7.93 -22.60
C SER A 189 -12.31 8.10 -21.33
N PHE A 190 -12.55 9.34 -20.94
CA PHE A 190 -13.36 9.68 -19.76
C PHE A 190 -13.84 11.13 -19.85
N ARG A 191 -14.84 11.43 -19.04
CA ARG A 191 -15.41 12.76 -18.91
C ARG A 191 -15.55 13.10 -17.42
N ILE A 192 -15.18 14.32 -17.05
CA ILE A 192 -15.27 14.85 -15.69
C ILE A 192 -16.15 16.09 -15.72
N GLU A 193 -17.21 16.07 -14.94
CA GLU A 193 -18.14 17.20 -14.90
C GLU A 193 -17.62 18.31 -13.97
N ARG A 194 -18.07 19.52 -14.20
CA ARG A 194 -17.72 20.66 -13.34
C ARG A 194 -18.16 20.44 -11.90
N GLY A 195 -17.28 20.75 -10.95
CA GLY A 195 -17.52 20.58 -9.51
C GLY A 195 -17.48 19.11 -9.05
N GLU A 196 -17.01 18.21 -9.87
CA GLU A 196 -16.86 16.78 -9.53
C GLU A 196 -15.51 16.52 -8.85
N ILE A 197 -15.53 15.65 -7.84
CA ILE A 197 -14.30 15.03 -7.31
C ILE A 197 -14.16 13.70 -8.05
N PHE A 198 -13.28 13.67 -9.03
CA PHE A 198 -13.01 12.47 -9.83
C PHE A 198 -11.71 11.81 -9.37
N GLY A 199 -11.72 10.49 -9.19
CA GLY A 199 -10.58 9.72 -8.71
C GLY A 199 -10.06 8.71 -9.72
N PHE A 200 -8.74 8.75 -10.02
CA PHE A 200 -8.08 7.63 -10.70
C PHE A 200 -7.63 6.60 -9.66
N LEU A 201 -8.23 5.42 -9.67
CA LEU A 201 -7.87 4.30 -8.81
C LEU A 201 -7.11 3.23 -9.62
N GLY A 202 -6.08 2.64 -9.02
CA GLY A 202 -5.33 1.56 -9.65
C GLY A 202 -3.97 1.31 -9.00
N SER A 203 -3.31 0.21 -9.39
CA SER A 203 -1.99 -0.19 -8.90
C SER A 203 -0.89 0.82 -9.25
N ASN A 204 0.25 0.74 -8.55
CA ASN A 204 1.41 1.55 -8.90
C ASN A 204 1.93 1.19 -10.30
N GLY A 205 2.23 2.21 -11.10
CA GLY A 205 2.69 2.03 -12.48
C GLY A 205 1.58 1.84 -13.53
N CYS A 206 0.28 1.84 -13.17
CA CYS A 206 -0.82 1.66 -14.12
C CYS A 206 -1.16 2.90 -14.97
N GLY A 207 -0.33 3.94 -14.95
CA GLY A 207 -0.51 5.11 -15.82
C GLY A 207 -1.20 6.33 -15.21
N LYS A 208 -1.69 6.29 -13.94
CA LYS A 208 -2.39 7.42 -13.29
C LYS A 208 -1.63 8.75 -13.40
N SER A 209 -0.39 8.78 -12.94
CA SER A 209 0.45 9.98 -12.97
C SER A 209 0.78 10.42 -14.40
N THR A 210 0.89 9.49 -15.34
CA THR A 210 1.10 9.79 -16.75
C THR A 210 -0.13 10.47 -17.33
N THR A 211 -1.33 9.96 -17.03
CA THR A 211 -2.61 10.57 -17.42
C THR A 211 -2.74 11.98 -16.85
N MET A 212 -2.49 12.16 -15.55
CA MET A 212 -2.54 13.48 -14.91
C MET A 212 -1.58 14.48 -15.58
N ARG A 213 -0.36 14.06 -15.93
CA ARG A 213 0.61 14.92 -16.63
C ARG A 213 0.18 15.28 -18.04
N MET A 214 -0.54 14.40 -18.74
CA MET A 214 -1.12 14.72 -20.05
C MET A 214 -2.23 15.76 -19.92
N LEU A 215 -3.14 15.60 -18.98
CA LEU A 215 -4.23 16.54 -18.72
C LEU A 215 -3.74 17.93 -18.31
N THR A 216 -2.63 18.00 -17.59
CA THR A 216 -2.03 19.27 -17.14
C THR A 216 -1.08 19.89 -18.19
N GLY A 217 -0.95 19.29 -19.38
CA GLY A 217 -0.05 19.78 -20.43
C GLY A 217 1.45 19.58 -20.15
N LEU A 218 1.81 18.94 -19.02
CA LEU A 218 3.22 18.66 -18.68
C LEU A 218 3.83 17.52 -19.50
N LEU A 219 3.01 16.74 -20.18
CA LEU A 219 3.44 15.62 -21.01
C LEU A 219 2.56 15.54 -22.25
N PRO A 220 3.09 15.67 -23.47
CA PRO A 220 2.27 15.53 -24.68
C PRO A 220 1.80 14.08 -24.84
N ALA A 221 0.53 13.91 -25.22
CA ALA A 221 -0.01 12.62 -25.64
C ALA A 221 0.66 12.14 -26.91
N THR A 222 0.73 10.81 -27.11
CA THR A 222 1.19 10.22 -28.38
C THR A 222 0.05 10.21 -29.40
N SER A 223 -1.20 9.98 -28.94
CA SER A 223 -2.43 10.10 -29.72
C SER A 223 -3.62 10.31 -28.78
N GLY A 224 -4.78 10.62 -29.38
CA GLY A 224 -5.96 11.06 -28.64
C GLY A 224 -5.89 12.53 -28.27
N GLU A 225 -6.96 13.03 -27.71
CA GLU A 225 -7.10 14.45 -27.34
C GLU A 225 -7.73 14.59 -25.94
N ALA A 226 -7.41 15.67 -25.29
CA ALA A 226 -8.06 16.07 -24.05
C ALA A 226 -8.30 17.59 -24.05
N SER A 227 -9.48 17.98 -23.61
CA SER A 227 -9.90 19.35 -23.38
C SER A 227 -10.07 19.55 -21.87
N VAL A 228 -9.53 20.65 -21.33
CA VAL A 228 -9.53 21.01 -19.90
C VAL A 228 -10.04 22.43 -19.74
#